data_a2aec919fd455350e123791d1bd9a8d6
#
_entry.id   a2aec919fd455350e123791d1bd9a8d6
#
_cell.length_a   1.000
_cell.length_b   1.000
_cell.length_c   1.000
_cell.angle_alpha   90.00
_cell.angle_beta   90.00
_cell.angle_gamma   90.00
#
_symmetry.space_group_name_H-M   'P 1'
#
loop_
_entity.id
_entity.type
_entity.pdbx_description
1 polymer ?
#
loop_
_entity_poly.entity_id
_entity_poly.type
_entity_poly.pdbx_seq_one_letter_code
_entity_poly.pdbx_strand_id
1 'polypeptide(L)'
;AEPLFRSSCLIADELAEECDFFSIGTNDLTQYTCALDRQNAKLEPFFNPHHPAVLRAIKMTIEAGHRHGIWVGICGELGADTALTETFLRMGVDELSMNAKSILPVRKIIRSVDLSKPSEK
;
A
#
# COMPACT_ATOMS: atom_id res chain seq x y z
N ALA A 1 -6.86 -12.39 8.58
CA ALA A 1 -5.91 -11.64 7.74
C ALA A 1 -4.75 -11.18 8.59
N GLU A 2 -3.54 -11.58 8.25
CA GLU A 2 -2.34 -11.10 8.91
C GLU A 2 -1.92 -9.78 8.27
N PRO A 3 -1.61 -8.73 9.07
CA PRO A 3 -1.06 -7.51 8.51
C PRO A 3 0.33 -7.80 7.92
N LEU A 4 0.53 -7.39 6.66
CA LEU A 4 1.79 -7.61 5.98
C LEU A 4 2.81 -6.55 6.38
N PHE A 5 3.83 -6.98 7.10
CA PHE A 5 5.00 -6.21 7.44
C PHE A 5 6.14 -6.47 6.43
N ARG A 6 7.28 -5.83 6.65
CA ARG A 6 8.46 -5.95 5.78
C ARG A 6 8.84 -7.40 5.46
N SER A 7 8.94 -8.28 6.46
CA SER A 7 9.31 -9.68 6.28
C SER A 7 8.26 -10.45 5.48
N SER A 8 6.98 -10.23 5.76
CA SER A 8 5.88 -10.88 5.03
C SER A 8 5.83 -10.45 3.55
N CYS A 9 6.22 -9.21 3.23
CA CYS A 9 6.32 -8.79 1.83
C CYS A 9 7.38 -9.57 1.04
N LEU A 10 8.48 -10.00 1.71
CA LEU A 10 9.54 -10.76 1.07
C LEU A 10 9.17 -12.21 0.77
N ILE A 11 8.22 -12.78 1.52
CA ILE A 11 7.71 -14.16 1.35
C ILE A 11 6.23 -14.16 0.94
N ALA A 12 5.80 -13.11 0.24
CA ALA A 12 4.39 -12.92 -0.08
C ALA A 12 3.85 -14.02 -1.03
N ASP A 13 4.69 -14.58 -1.89
CA ASP A 13 4.27 -15.69 -2.76
C ASP A 13 3.90 -16.94 -1.94
N GLU A 14 4.73 -17.32 -0.97
CA GLU A 14 4.48 -18.45 -0.09
C GLU A 14 3.25 -18.25 0.79
N LEU A 15 3.06 -17.02 1.30
CA LEU A 15 1.87 -16.70 2.10
C LEU A 15 0.59 -16.68 1.27
N ALA A 16 0.67 -16.30 0.01
CA ALA A 16 -0.50 -16.25 -0.88
C ALA A 16 -1.08 -17.64 -1.20
N GLU A 17 -0.30 -18.71 -1.05
CA GLU A 17 -0.77 -20.09 -1.20
C GLU A 17 -1.75 -20.49 -0.10
N GLU A 18 -1.66 -19.86 1.07
CA GLU A 18 -2.43 -20.20 2.28
C GLU A 18 -3.45 -19.10 2.68
N CYS A 19 -3.51 -17.97 1.96
CA CYS A 19 -4.36 -16.85 2.28
C CYS A 19 -5.46 -16.63 1.23
N ASP A 20 -6.61 -16.14 1.68
CA ASP A 20 -7.72 -15.75 0.80
C ASP A 20 -7.55 -14.32 0.25
N PHE A 21 -6.80 -13.48 0.93
CA PHE A 21 -6.49 -12.11 0.52
C PHE A 21 -5.33 -11.53 1.34
N PHE A 22 -4.77 -10.42 0.86
CA PHE A 22 -3.83 -9.61 1.62
C PHE A 22 -4.41 -8.25 2.00
N SER A 23 -4.04 -7.79 3.19
CA SER A 23 -4.30 -6.42 3.64
C SER A 23 -2.99 -5.79 4.13
N ILE A 24 -2.48 -4.82 3.38
CA ILE A 24 -1.19 -4.20 3.64
C ILE A 24 -1.36 -3.07 4.65
N GLY A 25 -0.82 -3.26 5.87
CA GLY A 25 -0.76 -2.24 6.91
C GLY A 25 0.39 -1.26 6.65
N THR A 26 0.12 -0.17 5.95
CA THR A 26 1.17 0.74 5.44
C THR A 26 1.92 1.51 6.51
N ASN A 27 1.30 1.81 7.66
CA ASN A 27 1.97 2.50 8.76
C ASN A 27 3.07 1.62 9.36
N ASP A 28 2.76 0.37 9.65
CA ASP A 28 3.72 -0.59 10.19
C ASP A 28 4.75 -1.00 9.15
N LEU A 29 4.33 -1.18 7.90
CA LEU A 29 5.27 -1.46 6.82
C LEU A 29 6.31 -0.35 6.68
N THR A 30 5.91 0.92 6.74
CA THR A 30 6.83 2.07 6.71
C THR A 30 7.76 2.06 7.90
N GLN A 31 7.21 1.89 9.10
CA GLN A 31 7.99 1.86 10.35
C GLN A 31 9.08 0.79 10.32
N TYR A 32 8.73 -0.43 9.95
CA TYR A 32 9.68 -1.54 9.94
C TYR A 32 10.64 -1.50 8.74
N THR A 33 10.21 -1.00 7.59
CA THR A 33 11.08 -0.87 6.41
C THR A 33 12.14 0.20 6.64
N CYS A 34 11.76 1.33 7.23
CA CYS A 34 12.67 2.45 7.51
C CYS A 34 13.38 2.34 8.88
N ALA A 35 13.05 1.32 9.68
CA ALA A 35 13.56 1.13 11.04
C ALA A 35 13.34 2.36 11.95
N LEU A 36 12.18 3.00 11.82
CA LEU A 36 11.81 4.22 12.54
C LEU A 36 10.54 4.00 13.35
N ASP A 37 10.57 4.40 14.61
CA ASP A 37 9.38 4.44 15.46
C ASP A 37 8.57 5.71 15.15
N ARG A 38 7.39 5.53 14.53
CA ARG A 38 6.48 6.63 14.17
C ARG A 38 5.89 7.38 15.37
N GLN A 39 5.96 6.78 16.56
CA GLN A 39 5.49 7.42 17.81
C GLN A 39 6.59 8.26 18.47
N ASN A 40 7.82 8.18 17.99
CA ASN A 40 8.92 8.96 18.51
C ASN A 40 9.02 10.31 17.80
N ALA A 41 8.60 11.38 18.47
CA ALA A 41 8.61 12.74 17.92
C ALA A 41 9.99 13.21 17.41
N LYS A 42 11.09 12.67 17.95
CA LYS A 42 12.45 13.01 17.49
C LYS A 42 12.77 12.39 16.12
N LEU A 43 12.07 11.32 15.75
CA LEU A 43 12.27 10.61 14.49
C LEU A 43 11.25 11.02 13.42
N GLU A 44 10.19 11.76 13.78
CA GLU A 44 9.17 12.24 12.86
C GLU A 44 9.72 12.90 11.59
N PRO A 45 10.75 13.76 11.64
CA PRO A 45 11.32 14.39 10.43
C PRO A 45 11.95 13.40 9.44
N PHE A 46 12.27 12.19 9.89
CA PHE A 46 12.85 11.11 9.07
C PHE A 46 11.81 10.11 8.58
N PHE A 47 10.58 10.17 9.10
CA PHE A 47 9.50 9.27 8.72
C PHE A 47 8.92 9.69 7.37
N ASN A 48 9.31 8.96 6.33
CA ASN A 48 8.83 9.21 4.97
C ASN A 48 7.97 8.02 4.48
N PRO A 49 6.63 8.12 4.55
CA PRO A 49 5.74 7.07 4.06
C PRO A 49 5.78 6.91 2.53
N HIS A 50 6.26 7.90 1.78
CA HIS A 50 6.47 7.83 0.33
C HIS A 50 7.85 7.26 -0.04
N HIS A 51 8.57 6.68 0.93
CA HIS A 51 9.90 6.13 0.67
C HIS A 51 9.86 5.05 -0.43
N PRO A 52 10.75 5.10 -1.42
CA PRO A 52 10.72 4.16 -2.56
C PRO A 52 10.75 2.68 -2.15
N ALA A 53 11.44 2.34 -1.05
CA ALA A 53 11.47 0.97 -0.54
C ALA A 53 10.10 0.51 -0.05
N VAL A 54 9.31 1.39 0.58
CA VAL A 54 7.94 1.10 1.02
C VAL A 54 7.04 0.86 -0.17
N LEU A 55 7.07 1.75 -1.16
CA LEU A 55 6.27 1.62 -2.38
C LEU A 55 6.64 0.36 -3.17
N ARG A 56 7.92 -0.01 -3.21
CA ARG A 56 8.37 -1.25 -3.83
C ARG A 56 7.86 -2.48 -3.09
N ALA A 57 7.89 -2.50 -1.76
CA ALA A 57 7.35 -3.59 -0.96
C ALA A 57 5.85 -3.78 -1.19
N ILE A 58 5.09 -2.67 -1.26
CA ILE A 58 3.66 -2.70 -1.60
C ILE A 58 3.45 -3.32 -2.98
N LYS A 59 4.18 -2.86 -3.99
CA LYS A 59 4.08 -3.39 -5.36
C LYS A 59 4.38 -4.88 -5.41
N MET A 60 5.47 -5.33 -4.81
CA MET A 60 5.85 -6.75 -4.75
C MET A 60 4.75 -7.60 -4.12
N THR A 61 4.11 -7.10 -3.06
CA THR A 61 3.02 -7.80 -2.37
C THR A 61 1.77 -7.90 -3.24
N ILE A 62 1.39 -6.82 -3.94
CA ILE A 62 0.26 -6.83 -4.88
C ILE A 62 0.51 -7.84 -6.00
N GLU A 63 1.69 -7.81 -6.60
CA GLU A 63 2.06 -8.72 -7.69
C GLU A 63 2.06 -10.20 -7.23
N ALA A 64 2.56 -10.48 -6.02
CA ALA A 64 2.53 -11.82 -5.44
C ALA A 64 1.10 -12.32 -5.21
N GLY A 65 0.24 -11.52 -4.59
CA GLY A 65 -1.17 -11.87 -4.40
C GLY A 65 -1.87 -12.17 -5.71
N HIS A 66 -1.69 -11.34 -6.71
CA HIS A 66 -2.32 -11.53 -8.02
C HIS A 66 -1.80 -12.76 -8.77
N ARG A 67 -0.50 -13.12 -8.65
CA ARG A 67 0.03 -14.37 -9.20
C ARG A 67 -0.69 -15.60 -8.66
N HIS A 68 -1.14 -15.55 -7.41
CA HIS A 68 -1.87 -16.62 -6.74
C HIS A 68 -3.39 -16.46 -6.76
N GLY A 69 -3.91 -15.47 -7.49
CA GLY A 69 -5.33 -15.26 -7.70
C GLY A 69 -6.09 -14.70 -6.50
N ILE A 70 -5.40 -14.12 -5.52
CA ILE A 70 -6.02 -13.45 -4.37
C ILE A 70 -5.98 -11.94 -4.52
N TRP A 71 -6.99 -11.25 -3.97
CA TRP A 71 -7.05 -9.79 -4.00
C TRP A 71 -6.17 -9.16 -2.91
N VAL A 72 -5.72 -7.93 -3.15
CA VAL A 72 -4.83 -7.21 -2.25
C VAL A 72 -5.37 -5.82 -1.96
N GLY A 73 -5.60 -5.54 -0.68
CA GLY A 73 -6.02 -4.24 -0.18
C GLY A 73 -4.89 -3.50 0.54
N ILE A 74 -5.03 -2.19 0.64
CA ILE A 74 -4.18 -1.32 1.46
C ILE A 74 -5.03 -0.73 2.58
N CYS A 75 -4.57 -0.86 3.81
CA CYS A 75 -5.11 -0.17 4.96
C CYS A 75 -4.04 0.72 5.60
N GLY A 76 -4.49 1.70 6.38
CA GLY A 76 -3.62 2.70 6.97
C GLY A 76 -3.66 4.04 6.23
N GLU A 77 -2.77 4.95 6.61
CA GLU A 77 -2.84 6.34 6.16
C GLU A 77 -2.54 6.51 4.67
N LEU A 78 -1.66 5.67 4.10
CA LEU A 78 -1.35 5.75 2.67
C LEU A 78 -2.56 5.42 1.77
N GLY A 79 -3.51 4.59 2.22
CA GLY A 79 -4.73 4.31 1.48
C GLY A 79 -5.59 5.56 1.22
N ALA A 80 -5.50 6.55 2.12
CA ALA A 80 -6.20 7.83 2.01
C ALA A 80 -5.36 8.95 1.35
N ASP A 81 -4.10 8.69 1.06
CA ASP A 81 -3.18 9.68 0.49
C ASP A 81 -3.48 9.89 -0.99
N THR A 82 -4.07 11.04 -1.29
CA THR A 82 -4.46 11.40 -2.66
C THR A 82 -3.27 11.54 -3.61
N ALA A 83 -2.06 11.83 -3.10
CA ALA A 83 -0.85 11.89 -3.91
C ALA A 83 -0.40 10.52 -4.42
N LEU A 84 -0.77 9.44 -3.73
CA LEU A 84 -0.42 8.07 -4.09
C LEU A 84 -1.57 7.27 -4.73
N THR A 85 -2.79 7.80 -4.75
CA THR A 85 -3.96 7.06 -5.28
C THR A 85 -3.70 6.53 -6.69
N GLU A 86 -3.25 7.37 -7.63
CA GLU A 86 -2.94 6.93 -8.99
C GLU A 86 -1.83 5.87 -9.02
N THR A 87 -0.79 6.03 -8.21
CA THR A 87 0.32 5.08 -8.10
C THR A 87 -0.20 3.70 -7.68
N PHE A 88 -1.06 3.63 -6.68
CA PHE A 88 -1.65 2.36 -6.23
C PHE A 88 -2.57 1.73 -7.26
N LEU A 89 -3.36 2.53 -7.98
CA LEU A 89 -4.17 2.01 -9.10
C LEU A 89 -3.30 1.39 -10.19
N ARG A 90 -2.18 2.02 -10.53
CA ARG A 90 -1.22 1.50 -11.52
C ARG A 90 -0.46 0.26 -11.04
N MET A 91 -0.33 0.08 -9.72
CA MET A 91 0.17 -1.16 -9.14
C MET A 91 -0.87 -2.29 -9.17
N GLY A 92 -2.15 -1.98 -9.45
CA GLY A 92 -3.24 -2.93 -9.52
C GLY A 92 -3.91 -3.22 -8.17
N VAL A 93 -3.82 -2.33 -7.18
CA VAL A 93 -4.50 -2.52 -5.89
C VAL A 93 -6.00 -2.73 -6.08
N ASP A 94 -6.58 -3.68 -5.35
CA ASP A 94 -8.00 -4.03 -5.44
C ASP A 94 -8.86 -3.22 -4.46
N GLU A 95 -8.30 -2.84 -3.29
CA GLU A 95 -9.01 -2.10 -2.26
C GLU A 95 -8.12 -1.05 -1.59
N LEU A 96 -8.70 0.11 -1.32
CA LEU A 96 -8.12 1.16 -0.48
C LEU A 96 -9.06 1.43 0.70
N SER A 97 -8.67 0.95 1.89
CA SER A 97 -9.40 1.20 3.13
C SER A 97 -9.00 2.53 3.75
N MET A 98 -9.99 3.32 4.15
CA MET A 98 -9.76 4.65 4.71
C MET A 98 -10.93 5.10 5.59
N ASN A 99 -10.73 6.19 6.33
CA ASN A 99 -11.82 6.82 7.04
C ASN A 99 -12.85 7.45 6.09
N ALA A 100 -14.09 7.63 6.56
CA ALA A 100 -15.20 8.12 5.75
C ALA A 100 -14.94 9.48 5.08
N LYS A 101 -14.19 10.37 5.73
CA LYS A 101 -13.88 11.72 5.20
C LYS A 101 -12.99 11.67 3.96
N SER A 102 -12.17 10.63 3.85
CA SER A 102 -11.20 10.47 2.75
C SER A 102 -11.80 9.78 1.53
N ILE A 103 -12.95 9.12 1.66
CA ILE A 103 -13.55 8.32 0.58
C ILE A 103 -13.86 9.18 -0.66
N LEU A 104 -14.54 10.29 -0.49
CA LEU A 104 -14.95 11.12 -1.65
C LEU A 104 -13.77 11.74 -2.42
N PRO A 105 -12.74 12.33 -1.76
CA PRO A 105 -11.55 12.81 -2.45
C PRO A 105 -10.83 11.71 -3.22
N VAL A 106 -10.62 10.55 -2.62
CA VAL A 106 -9.95 9.42 -3.28
C VAL A 106 -10.78 8.90 -4.45
N ARG A 107 -12.10 8.70 -4.28
CA ARG A 107 -12.99 8.28 -5.38
C ARG A 107 -12.97 9.26 -6.56
N LYS A 108 -12.88 10.56 -6.30
CA LYS A 108 -12.77 11.56 -7.36
C LYS A 108 -11.54 11.30 -8.23
N ILE A 109 -10.39 11.03 -7.62
CA ILE A 109 -9.15 10.71 -8.33
C ILE A 109 -9.29 9.40 -9.09
N ILE A 110 -9.76 8.32 -8.43
CA ILE A 110 -9.96 7.03 -9.08
C ILE A 110 -10.77 7.16 -10.38
N ARG A 111 -11.85 7.95 -10.36
CA ARG A 111 -12.72 8.15 -11.53
C ARG A 111 -12.10 9.03 -12.62
N SER A 112 -11.05 9.78 -12.33
CA SER A 112 -10.36 10.65 -13.29
C SER A 112 -9.13 9.99 -13.92
N VAL A 113 -8.61 8.90 -13.35
CA VAL A 113 -7.42 8.22 -13.85
C VAL A 113 -7.75 7.37 -15.07
N ASP A 114 -6.98 7.53 -16.13
CA ASP A 114 -6.99 6.68 -17.32
C ASP A 114 -5.73 5.79 -17.30
N LEU A 115 -5.90 4.53 -16.94
CA LEU A 115 -4.80 3.57 -16.83
C LEU A 115 -4.22 3.16 -18.20
N SER A 116 -4.88 3.47 -19.31
CA SER A 116 -4.35 3.21 -20.66
C SER A 116 -3.26 4.20 -21.05
N LYS A 117 -3.20 5.34 -20.37
CA LYS A 117 -2.20 6.39 -20.60
C LYS A 117 -1.04 6.29 -19.61
N PRO A 118 0.19 6.68 -19.99
CA PRO A 118 1.29 6.80 -19.05
C PRO A 118 0.95 7.83 -17.97
N SER A 119 1.57 7.70 -16.78
CA SER A 119 1.44 8.72 -15.74
C SER A 119 2.02 10.05 -16.21
N GLU A 120 1.31 11.14 -15.96
CA GLU A 120 1.78 12.50 -16.29
C GLU A 120 2.81 13.05 -15.27
N LYS A 121 3.29 12.20 -14.32
CA LYS A 121 4.24 12.59 -13.27
C LYS A 121 5.61 11.97 -13.48
#